data_d5d4dbb97b43577afff3f01ea48d4feb
#
_entry.id   d5d4dbb97b43577afff3f01ea48d4feb
#
_cell.length_a   1.000
_cell.length_b   1.000
_cell.length_c   1.000
_cell.angle_alpha   90.00
_cell.angle_beta   90.00
_cell.angle_gamma   90.00
#
_symmetry.space_group_name_H-M   'P 1'
#
loop_
_entity.id
_entity.type
_entity.pdbx_description
1 polymer ?
#
loop_
_entity_poly.entity_id
_entity_poly.type
_entity_poly.pdbx_seq_one_letter_code
_entity_poly.pdbx_strand_id
1 'polypeptide(L)' 'MPILRVTLPTGFTSDQKSALFMGLTQAAHLTLGAPLNNVRIMLNEVSAENLAHAGERISAPPSGQSIS' A
#
# COMPACT_ATOMS: atom_id res chain seq x y z
N MET A 1 -14.70 -10.97 -7.40
CA MET A 1 -13.59 -11.01 -6.44
C MET A 1 -12.81 -9.71 -6.56
N PRO A 2 -12.83 -8.78 -5.50
CA PRO A 2 -12.07 -7.53 -5.62
C PRO A 2 -10.57 -7.78 -5.51
N ILE A 3 -9.82 -7.08 -6.36
CA ILE A 3 -8.37 -7.09 -6.34
C ILE A 3 -7.92 -5.65 -6.21
N LEU A 4 -7.13 -5.38 -5.15
CA LEU A 4 -6.57 -4.07 -4.93
C LEU A 4 -5.07 -4.11 -5.20
N ARG A 5 -4.60 -3.15 -5.97
CA ARG A 5 -3.18 -3.01 -6.25
C ARG A 5 -2.71 -1.71 -5.64
N VAL A 6 -1.66 -1.80 -4.83
CA VAL A 6 -1.10 -0.64 -4.15
C VAL A 6 0.37 -0.56 -4.47
N THR A 7 0.80 0.59 -4.95
CA THR A 7 2.21 0.83 -5.21
C THR A 7 2.76 1.71 -4.12
N LEU A 8 3.84 1.26 -3.51
CA LEU A 8 4.49 1.97 -2.41
C LEU A 8 5.97 2.12 -2.69
N PRO A 9 6.60 3.18 -2.20
CA PRO A 9 8.06 3.20 -2.16
C PRO A 9 8.55 2.18 -1.15
N THR A 10 9.76 1.70 -1.33
CA THR A 10 10.39 0.81 -0.36
C THR A 10 10.67 1.57 0.93
N GLY A 11 10.80 0.84 2.03
CA GLY A 11 11.16 1.42 3.32
C GLY A 11 10.17 1.15 4.43
N PHE A 12 9.02 0.58 4.13
CA PHE A 12 8.06 0.23 5.17
C PHE A 12 8.39 -1.13 5.76
N THR A 13 8.09 -1.28 7.04
CA THR A 13 8.37 -2.53 7.75
C THR A 13 7.34 -3.60 7.38
N SER A 14 7.68 -4.86 7.69
CA SER A 14 6.73 -5.95 7.52
C SER A 14 5.47 -5.73 8.33
N ASP A 15 5.60 -5.21 9.55
CA ASP A 15 4.44 -4.96 10.39
C ASP A 15 3.54 -3.88 9.80
N GLN A 16 4.14 -2.83 9.24
CA GLN A 16 3.36 -1.79 8.58
C GLN A 16 2.62 -2.33 7.38
N LYS A 17 3.27 -3.17 6.59
CA LYS A 17 2.62 -3.77 5.42
C LYS A 17 1.50 -4.72 5.83
N SER A 18 1.69 -5.50 6.90
CA SER A 18 0.62 -6.37 7.40
C SER A 18 -0.58 -5.57 7.87
N ALA A 19 -0.34 -4.47 8.56
CA ALA A 19 -1.42 -3.60 9.01
C ALA A 19 -2.18 -2.99 7.82
N LEU A 20 -1.46 -2.63 6.77
CA LEU A 20 -2.07 -2.09 5.56
C LEU A 20 -2.95 -3.15 4.89
N PHE A 21 -2.47 -4.38 4.78
CA PHE A 21 -3.28 -5.47 4.22
C PHE A 21 -4.59 -5.63 5.00
N MET A 22 -4.50 -5.63 6.32
CA MET A 22 -5.68 -5.79 7.17
C MET A 22 -6.66 -4.62 6.98
N GLY A 23 -6.16 -3.40 6.99
CA GLY A 23 -7.00 -2.22 6.84
C GLY A 23 -7.70 -2.16 5.50
N LEU A 24 -6.97 -2.47 4.42
CA LEU A 24 -7.56 -2.46 3.08
C LEU A 24 -8.58 -3.58 2.92
N THR A 25 -8.29 -4.75 3.47
CA THR A 25 -9.22 -5.88 3.43
C THR A 25 -10.53 -5.53 4.13
N GLN A 26 -10.42 -4.94 5.32
CA GLN A 26 -11.62 -4.57 6.06
C GLN A 26 -12.41 -3.47 5.36
N ALA A 27 -11.72 -2.50 4.78
CA ALA A 27 -12.39 -1.43 4.04
C ALA A 27 -13.18 -2.00 2.87
N ALA A 28 -12.60 -2.91 2.11
CA ALA A 28 -13.29 -3.53 0.98
C ALA A 28 -14.47 -4.37 1.46
N HIS A 29 -14.29 -5.10 2.56
CA HIS A 29 -15.37 -5.90 3.13
C HIS A 29 -16.54 -5.03 3.56
N LEU A 30 -16.26 -3.94 4.27
CA LEU A 30 -17.31 -3.09 4.84
C LEU A 30 -18.01 -2.25 3.77
N THR A 31 -17.31 -1.83 2.74
CA THR A 31 -17.88 -0.93 1.74
C THR A 31 -18.49 -1.66 0.56
N LEU A 32 -17.87 -2.75 0.13
CA LEU A 32 -18.32 -3.49 -1.04
C LEU A 32 -19.15 -4.71 -0.70
N GLY A 33 -19.19 -5.11 0.57
CA GLY A 33 -19.88 -6.33 0.97
C GLY A 33 -19.15 -7.59 0.56
N ALA A 34 -17.88 -7.50 0.17
CA ALA A 34 -17.13 -8.66 -0.25
C ALA A 34 -16.78 -9.54 0.96
N PRO A 35 -16.91 -10.87 0.86
CA PRO A 35 -16.41 -11.73 1.92
C PRO A 35 -14.92 -11.52 2.12
N LEU A 36 -14.46 -11.61 3.36
CA LEU A 36 -13.06 -11.34 3.68
C LEU A 36 -12.11 -12.22 2.87
N ASN A 37 -12.45 -13.47 2.66
CA ASN A 37 -11.58 -14.40 1.95
C ASN A 37 -11.59 -14.21 0.44
N ASN A 38 -12.39 -13.28 -0.07
CA ASN A 38 -12.41 -12.97 -1.49
C ASN A 38 -11.62 -11.69 -1.82
N VAL A 39 -11.19 -10.95 -0.82
CA VAL A 39 -10.43 -9.73 -1.03
C VAL A 39 -8.96 -10.08 -1.22
N ARG A 40 -8.40 -9.65 -2.34
CA ARG A 40 -6.99 -9.88 -2.64
C ARG A 40 -6.29 -8.55 -2.77
N ILE A 41 -5.09 -8.47 -2.22
CA ILE A 41 -4.32 -7.23 -2.23
C ILE A 41 -2.92 -7.56 -2.70
N MET A 42 -2.43 -6.75 -3.62
CA MET A 42 -1.08 -6.87 -4.14
C MET A 42 -0.33 -5.59 -3.84
N LEU A 43 0.79 -5.71 -3.16
CA LEU A 43 1.69 -4.58 -2.95
C LEU A 43 2.81 -4.66 -3.97
N ASN A 44 3.04 -3.53 -4.61
CA ASN A 44 4.14 -3.37 -5.54
C ASN A 44 5.09 -2.35 -4.95
N GLU A 45 6.27 -2.80 -4.52
CA GLU A 45 7.25 -1.92 -3.92
C GLU A 45 8.21 -1.42 -4.98
N VAL A 46 8.41 -0.11 -5.01
CA VAL A 46 9.23 0.55 -6.00
C VAL A 46 10.26 1.42 -5.28
N SER A 47 11.51 1.36 -5.73
CA SER A 47 12.53 2.25 -5.20
C SER A 47 12.10 3.71 -5.39
N ALA A 48 12.33 4.53 -4.36
CA ALA A 48 11.92 5.93 -4.40
C ALA A 48 12.60 6.67 -5.57
N GLU A 49 13.77 6.24 -5.99
CA GLU A 49 14.44 6.86 -7.13
C GLU A 49 13.72 6.60 -8.45
N ASN A 50 12.81 5.64 -8.47
CA ASN A 50 12.00 5.34 -9.64
C ASN A 50 10.63 5.97 -9.60
N LEU A 51 10.37 6.81 -8.60
CA LEU A 51 9.09 7.50 -8.45
C LEU A 51 9.32 8.99 -8.61
N ALA A 52 8.40 9.65 -9.31
CA ALA A 52 8.46 11.09 -9.50
C ALA A 52 7.08 11.69 -9.31
N HIS A 53 7.06 12.93 -8.85
CA HIS A 53 5.86 13.74 -8.76
C HIS A 53 6.16 15.10 -9.38
N ALA A 54 5.34 15.48 -10.34
CA ALA A 54 5.52 16.75 -11.08
C ALA A 54 6.92 16.86 -11.69
N GLY A 55 7.46 15.73 -12.16
CA GLY A 55 8.77 15.68 -12.80
C GLY A 55 9.94 15.59 -11.83
N GLU A 56 9.68 15.62 -10.53
CA GLU A 56 10.74 15.53 -9.53
C GLU A 56 10.70 14.19 -8.82
N ARG A 57 11.90 13.64 -8.56
CA ARG A 57 12.03 12.36 -7.87
C ARG A 57 11.56 12.49 -6.44
N ILE A 58 10.81 11.48 -5.99
CA ILE A 58 10.33 11.42 -4.62
C ILE A 58 11.45 10.89 -3.74
N SER A 59 11.73 11.59 -2.63
CA SER A 59 12.70 11.10 -1.66
C SER A 59 12.18 9.86 -0.96
N ALA A 60 13.09 8.93 -0.63
CA ALA A 60 12.71 7.75 0.11
C ALA A 60 12.10 8.18 1.45
N PRO A 61 10.98 7.57 1.86
CA PRO A 61 10.38 7.92 3.15
C PRO A 61 11.30 7.46 4.28
N PRO A 62 11.48 8.30 5.30
CA PRO A 62 12.15 7.84 6.49
C PRO A 62 11.37 6.72 7.15
N SER A 63 12.07 5.78 7.74
CA SER A 63 11.43 4.66 8.42
C SER A 63 10.51 5.18 9.53
N GLY A 64 9.28 4.69 9.54
CA GLY A 64 8.33 5.03 10.58
C GLY A 64 7.63 6.36 10.42
N GLN A 65 7.91 7.11 9.37
CA GLN A 65 7.21 8.36 9.10
C GLN A 65 6.17 8.16 8.03
N SER A 66 5.07 8.87 8.16
CA SER A 66 4.07 8.87 7.11
C SER A 66 4.58 9.68 5.93
N ILE A 67 4.19 9.27 4.76
CA ILE A 67 4.47 10.01 3.54
C ILE A 67 3.33 10.96 3.33
N SER A 68 3.61 12.18 3.30
CA SER A 68 2.58 13.18 3.09
C SER A 68 2.75 13.87 1.76
#